data_b771b00a62d53c49811ba7aec34cd7d2
#
_entry.id   b771b00a62d53c49811ba7aec34cd7d2
#
_cell.length_a   1.000
_cell.length_b   1.000
_cell.length_c   1.000
_cell.angle_alpha   90.00
_cell.angle_beta   90.00
_cell.angle_gamma   90.00
#
_symmetry.space_group_name_H-M   'P 1'
#
loop_
_entity.id
_entity.type
_entity.pdbx_description
1 polymer ?
#
loop_
_entity_poly.entity_id
_entity_poly.type
_entity_poly.pdbx_seq_one_letter_code
_entity_poly.pdbx_strand_id
1 'polypeptide(L)'
;IKGYDPRFGIYKLGFPNLEVEEGFVKYLLPFYTSISAAKTPFEIGRFVQEVESGNYDAFFRRLQSFFADTPYEVIAGQKPERDTELHYQNVLFIVFKLVGLYTQVEYHTSNGRIDLVLQTNQYIYIMEFKLNGTAEEALRQIEEKGYALPFSGDNREVFKIGVNFSSET
;
A
#
# COMPACT_ATOMS: atom_id res chain seq x y z
N ILE A 1 -24.98 -5.01 -2.05
CA ILE A 1 -24.86 -4.97 -3.51
C ILE A 1 -24.60 -3.53 -3.91
N LYS A 2 -23.49 -3.28 -4.65
CA LYS A 2 -23.10 -1.96 -5.15
C LYS A 2 -23.61 -1.71 -6.59
N GLY A 3 -24.01 -2.75 -7.30
CA GLY A 3 -24.55 -2.65 -8.65
C GLY A 3 -24.97 -4.02 -9.20
N TYR A 4 -25.72 -3.98 -10.30
CA TYR A 4 -26.15 -5.15 -11.04
C TYR A 4 -26.03 -4.88 -12.54
N ASP A 5 -25.38 -5.76 -13.28
CA ASP A 5 -25.36 -5.75 -14.75
C ASP A 5 -26.36 -6.76 -15.30
N PRO A 6 -27.50 -6.29 -15.83
CA PRO A 6 -28.57 -7.19 -16.30
C PRO A 6 -28.18 -7.98 -17.57
N ARG A 7 -27.17 -7.51 -18.35
CA ARG A 7 -26.75 -8.18 -19.57
C ARG A 7 -26.06 -9.52 -19.29
N PHE A 8 -25.39 -9.62 -18.14
CA PHE A 8 -24.61 -10.79 -17.73
C PHE A 8 -25.15 -11.47 -16.47
N GLY A 9 -26.17 -10.90 -15.83
CA GLY A 9 -26.68 -11.40 -14.56
C GLY A 9 -25.67 -11.28 -13.39
N ILE A 10 -24.73 -10.32 -13.47
CA ILE A 10 -23.63 -10.18 -12.52
C ILE A 10 -23.95 -9.09 -11.50
N TYR A 11 -23.78 -9.44 -10.22
CA TYR A 11 -23.87 -8.48 -9.12
C TYR A 11 -22.49 -7.95 -8.75
N LYS A 12 -22.34 -6.61 -8.70
CA LYS A 12 -21.18 -5.97 -8.09
C LYS A 12 -21.38 -5.93 -6.59
N LEU A 13 -20.57 -6.71 -5.88
CA LEU A 13 -20.56 -6.71 -4.41
C LEU A 13 -19.61 -5.64 -3.86
N GLY A 14 -19.83 -5.27 -2.62
CA GLY A 14 -18.96 -4.39 -1.86
C GLY A 14 -19.33 -4.43 -0.39
N PHE A 15 -18.48 -3.91 0.45
CA PHE A 15 -18.75 -3.85 1.88
C PHE A 15 -19.95 -2.94 2.17
N PRO A 16 -20.82 -3.30 3.15
CA PRO A 16 -22.00 -2.52 3.49
C PRO A 16 -21.62 -1.16 4.11
N ASN A 17 -20.57 -1.10 4.89
CA ASN A 17 -20.06 0.09 5.55
C ASN A 17 -18.55 -0.02 5.79
N LEU A 18 -17.94 1.06 6.28
CA LEU A 18 -16.51 1.15 6.55
C LEU A 18 -16.07 0.20 7.66
N GLU A 19 -16.88 0.01 8.70
CA GLU A 19 -16.58 -0.87 9.84
C GLU A 19 -16.38 -2.33 9.40
N VAL A 20 -17.25 -2.82 8.51
CA VAL A 20 -17.15 -4.17 7.96
C VAL A 20 -15.93 -4.28 7.02
N GLU A 21 -15.65 -3.25 6.21
CA GLU A 21 -14.45 -3.21 5.37
C GLU A 21 -13.18 -3.23 6.23
N GLU A 22 -13.12 -2.39 7.26
CA GLU A 22 -12.02 -2.34 8.22
C GLU A 22 -11.77 -3.69 8.91
N GLY A 23 -12.83 -4.28 9.45
CA GLY A 23 -12.77 -5.59 10.11
C GLY A 23 -12.25 -6.68 9.18
N PHE A 24 -12.69 -6.68 7.93
CA PHE A 24 -12.23 -7.64 6.92
C PHE A 24 -10.76 -7.43 6.55
N VAL A 25 -10.33 -6.19 6.32
CA VAL A 25 -8.93 -5.90 5.96
C VAL A 25 -7.99 -6.18 7.14
N LYS A 26 -8.38 -5.85 8.38
CA LYS A 26 -7.64 -6.24 9.59
C LYS A 26 -7.53 -7.77 9.74
N TYR A 27 -8.58 -8.50 9.38
CA TYR A 27 -8.58 -9.96 9.39
C TYR A 27 -7.61 -10.54 8.35
N LEU A 28 -7.43 -9.89 7.20
CA LEU A 28 -6.53 -10.38 6.14
C LEU A 28 -5.05 -10.21 6.48
N LEU A 29 -4.65 -9.17 7.22
CA LEU A 29 -3.24 -8.86 7.46
C LEU A 29 -2.42 -10.03 8.03
N PRO A 30 -2.89 -10.81 9.02
CA PRO A 30 -2.17 -11.97 9.53
C PRO A 30 -1.93 -13.11 8.54
N PHE A 31 -2.68 -13.16 7.44
CA PHE A 31 -2.48 -14.16 6.38
C PHE A 31 -1.36 -13.80 5.41
N TYR A 32 -1.00 -12.51 5.35
CA TYR A 32 0.02 -11.98 4.44
C TYR A 32 1.29 -11.53 5.16
N THR A 33 1.26 -11.48 6.49
CA THR A 33 2.39 -11.05 7.33
C THR A 33 2.46 -11.93 8.59
N SER A 34 3.58 -11.88 9.31
CA SER A 34 3.73 -12.56 10.61
C SER A 34 2.99 -11.86 11.77
N ILE A 35 2.28 -10.76 11.49
CA ILE A 35 1.64 -9.94 12.51
C ILE A 35 0.32 -10.58 12.96
N SER A 36 0.21 -10.86 14.26
CA SER A 36 -1.03 -11.39 14.82
C SER A 36 -2.17 -10.36 14.77
N ALA A 37 -3.41 -10.84 14.67
CA ALA A 37 -4.61 -9.99 14.67
C ALA A 37 -4.66 -9.04 15.87
N ALA A 38 -4.19 -9.47 17.05
CA ALA A 38 -4.14 -8.65 18.26
C ALA A 38 -3.15 -7.48 18.16
N LYS A 39 -2.07 -7.61 17.39
CA LYS A 39 -1.06 -6.57 17.18
C LYS A 39 -1.39 -5.62 16.02
N THR A 40 -2.26 -6.03 15.10
CA THR A 40 -2.61 -5.25 13.90
C THR A 40 -3.00 -3.79 14.21
N PRO A 41 -3.91 -3.48 15.15
CA PRO A 41 -4.27 -2.08 15.43
C PRO A 41 -3.09 -1.23 15.90
N PHE A 42 -2.18 -1.84 16.68
CA PHE A 42 -1.01 -1.16 17.20
C PHE A 42 0.01 -0.86 16.09
N GLU A 43 0.27 -1.81 15.20
CA GLU A 43 1.19 -1.61 14.07
C GLU A 43 0.63 -0.57 13.08
N ILE A 44 -0.67 -0.62 12.77
CA ILE A 44 -1.30 0.40 11.93
C ILE A 44 -1.25 1.78 12.58
N GLY A 45 -1.51 1.89 13.89
CA GLY A 45 -1.35 3.14 14.62
C GLY A 45 0.05 3.73 14.53
N ARG A 46 1.10 2.89 14.52
CA ARG A 46 2.48 3.33 14.31
C ARG A 46 2.72 3.83 12.89
N PHE A 47 2.23 3.13 11.86
CA PHE A 47 2.29 3.63 10.49
C PHE A 47 1.66 5.01 10.34
N VAL A 48 0.49 5.22 10.95
CA VAL A 48 -0.20 6.52 10.93
C VAL A 48 0.65 7.59 11.61
N GLN A 49 1.18 7.34 12.82
CA GLN A 49 2.04 8.29 13.54
C GLN A 49 3.30 8.64 12.74
N GLU A 50 3.91 7.66 12.09
CA GLU A 50 5.11 7.85 11.28
C GLU A 50 4.85 8.79 10.10
N VAL A 51 3.74 8.60 9.37
CA VAL A 51 3.40 9.49 8.24
C VAL A 51 2.89 10.86 8.70
N GLU A 52 2.20 10.96 9.81
CA GLU A 52 1.73 12.24 10.38
C GLU A 52 2.88 13.08 10.93
N SER A 53 3.97 12.45 11.37
CA SER A 53 5.17 13.13 11.89
C SER A 53 6.25 13.41 10.84
N GLY A 54 6.04 13.03 9.59
CA GLY A 54 7.06 13.18 8.54
C GLY A 54 8.19 12.15 8.60
N ASN A 55 8.07 11.12 9.46
CA ASN A 55 9.11 10.10 9.65
C ASN A 55 8.98 8.95 8.65
N TYR A 56 9.19 9.26 7.37
CA TYR A 56 9.10 8.26 6.29
C TYR A 56 10.16 7.16 6.42
N ASP A 57 11.33 7.42 6.98
CA ASP A 57 12.35 6.40 7.21
C ASP A 57 11.86 5.30 8.18
N ALA A 58 11.22 5.69 9.27
CA ALA A 58 10.63 4.72 10.20
C ALA A 58 9.49 3.94 9.54
N PHE A 59 8.63 4.63 8.76
CA PHE A 59 7.56 4.01 8.00
C PHE A 59 8.08 2.91 7.06
N PHE A 60 9.11 3.21 6.25
CA PHE A 60 9.66 2.23 5.31
C PHE A 60 10.42 1.09 6.00
N ARG A 61 11.14 1.35 7.10
CA ARG A 61 11.76 0.26 7.89
C ARG A 61 10.71 -0.69 8.47
N ARG A 62 9.59 -0.15 8.94
CA ARG A 62 8.46 -0.97 9.41
C ARG A 62 7.85 -1.77 8.27
N LEU A 63 7.63 -1.15 7.12
CA LEU A 63 7.12 -1.82 5.93
C LEU A 63 8.06 -2.97 5.50
N GLN A 64 9.38 -2.74 5.51
CA GLN A 64 10.37 -3.78 5.25
C GLN A 64 10.26 -4.96 6.23
N SER A 65 10.05 -4.69 7.53
CA SER A 65 9.88 -5.76 8.51
C SER A 65 8.65 -6.63 8.23
N PHE A 66 7.59 -6.06 7.68
CA PHE A 66 6.40 -6.81 7.27
C PHE A 66 6.68 -7.80 6.14
N PHE A 67 7.59 -7.44 5.24
CA PHE A 67 8.00 -8.32 4.13
C PHE A 67 9.05 -9.34 4.56
N ALA A 68 9.99 -8.96 5.42
CA ALA A 68 11.07 -9.86 5.90
C ALA A 68 10.54 -11.02 6.73
N ASP A 69 9.48 -10.79 7.51
CA ASP A 69 8.89 -11.81 8.39
C ASP A 69 7.85 -12.70 7.67
N THR A 70 7.69 -12.57 6.37
CA THR A 70 6.72 -13.38 5.63
C THR A 70 7.18 -14.83 5.58
N PRO A 71 6.40 -15.80 6.09
CA PRO A 71 6.79 -17.20 6.07
C PRO A 71 7.02 -17.66 4.63
N TYR A 72 8.21 -18.22 4.38
CA TYR A 72 8.60 -18.78 3.08
C TYR A 72 7.60 -19.83 2.56
N GLU A 73 6.86 -20.49 3.45
CA GLU A 73 5.84 -21.47 3.14
C GLU A 73 4.62 -20.89 2.40
N VAL A 74 4.31 -19.61 2.61
CA VAL A 74 3.23 -18.92 1.87
C VAL A 74 3.68 -18.63 0.43
N ILE A 75 4.99 -18.50 0.21
CA ILE A 75 5.59 -18.19 -1.10
C ILE A 75 5.99 -19.51 -1.83
N ALA A 76 6.34 -20.57 -1.11
CA ALA A 76 6.94 -21.79 -1.66
C ALA A 76 5.96 -22.76 -2.35
N GLY A 77 4.66 -22.50 -2.33
CA GLY A 77 3.66 -23.45 -2.85
C GLY A 77 3.43 -23.43 -4.36
N GLN A 78 3.74 -22.36 -5.10
CA GLN A 78 3.47 -22.23 -6.55
C GLN A 78 4.40 -21.20 -7.21
N LYS A 79 4.76 -21.37 -8.46
CA LYS A 79 5.63 -20.59 -9.38
C LYS A 79 6.24 -19.27 -8.84
N PRO A 80 7.58 -19.19 -8.65
CA PRO A 80 8.23 -18.25 -7.71
C PRO A 80 8.03 -16.76 -7.97
N GLU A 81 8.08 -16.27 -9.20
CA GLU A 81 8.14 -14.82 -9.45
C GLU A 81 6.79 -14.10 -9.38
N ARG A 82 5.75 -14.64 -10.01
CA ARG A 82 4.44 -14.00 -10.08
C ARG A 82 3.72 -13.97 -8.73
N ASP A 83 3.94 -14.99 -7.91
CA ASP A 83 3.30 -15.09 -6.59
C ASP A 83 3.95 -14.14 -5.59
N THR A 84 5.26 -13.90 -5.72
CA THR A 84 5.99 -12.92 -4.91
C THR A 84 5.52 -11.50 -5.21
N GLU A 85 5.36 -11.14 -6.48
CA GLU A 85 4.85 -9.84 -6.90
C GLU A 85 3.44 -9.59 -6.34
N LEU A 86 2.55 -10.56 -6.52
CA LEU A 86 1.18 -10.48 -6.01
C LEU A 86 1.15 -10.38 -4.49
N HIS A 87 2.07 -11.05 -3.79
CA HIS A 87 2.20 -10.96 -2.34
C HIS A 87 2.55 -9.53 -1.90
N TYR A 88 3.57 -8.90 -2.50
CA TYR A 88 3.93 -7.51 -2.22
C TYR A 88 2.76 -6.56 -2.47
N GLN A 89 2.08 -6.71 -3.61
CA GLN A 89 0.92 -5.91 -3.95
C GLN A 89 -0.20 -6.05 -2.90
N ASN A 90 -0.49 -7.27 -2.45
CA ASN A 90 -1.52 -7.52 -1.45
C ASN A 90 -1.17 -6.92 -0.08
N VAL A 91 0.08 -7.07 0.38
CA VAL A 91 0.52 -6.47 1.66
C VAL A 91 0.44 -4.95 1.60
N LEU A 92 0.95 -4.33 0.53
CA LEU A 92 0.85 -2.88 0.33
C LEU A 92 -0.61 -2.43 0.33
N PHE A 93 -1.46 -3.10 -0.45
CA PHE A 93 -2.88 -2.79 -0.50
C PHE A 93 -3.52 -2.84 0.89
N ILE A 94 -3.27 -3.90 1.68
CA ILE A 94 -3.83 -4.06 3.02
C ILE A 94 -3.33 -2.95 3.95
N VAL A 95 -2.01 -2.69 3.98
CA VAL A 95 -1.42 -1.66 4.83
C VAL A 95 -1.99 -0.28 4.50
N PHE A 96 -2.00 0.09 3.22
CA PHE A 96 -2.49 1.42 2.83
C PHE A 96 -4.00 1.57 2.95
N LYS A 97 -4.77 0.50 2.79
CA LYS A 97 -6.21 0.51 3.12
C LYS A 97 -6.43 0.79 4.60
N LEU A 98 -5.67 0.15 5.49
CA LEU A 98 -5.78 0.37 6.93
C LEU A 98 -5.28 1.75 7.37
N VAL A 99 -4.18 2.24 6.80
CA VAL A 99 -3.69 3.62 7.01
C VAL A 99 -4.71 4.63 6.49
N GLY A 100 -5.38 4.32 5.37
CA GLY A 100 -6.43 5.15 4.77
C GLY A 100 -7.70 5.33 5.61
N LEU A 101 -7.86 4.59 6.70
CA LEU A 101 -8.92 4.84 7.69
C LEU A 101 -8.66 6.11 8.53
N TYR A 102 -7.41 6.55 8.58
CA TYR A 102 -6.95 7.66 9.42
C TYR A 102 -6.40 8.83 8.61
N THR A 103 -5.98 8.57 7.37
CA THR A 103 -5.38 9.55 6.45
C THR A 103 -6.03 9.43 5.07
N GLN A 104 -5.81 10.42 4.21
CA GLN A 104 -6.26 10.32 2.81
C GLN A 104 -5.25 9.50 2.01
N VAL A 105 -5.70 8.41 1.41
CA VAL A 105 -4.87 7.53 0.56
C VAL A 105 -5.54 7.30 -0.78
N GLU A 106 -4.85 7.68 -1.86
CA GLU A 106 -5.20 7.33 -3.22
C GLU A 106 -4.21 6.27 -3.71
N TYR A 107 -4.72 5.10 -4.06
CA TYR A 107 -3.93 3.94 -4.42
C TYR A 107 -4.37 3.39 -5.77
N HIS A 108 -3.45 3.32 -6.71
CA HIS A 108 -3.68 2.83 -8.06
C HIS A 108 -2.72 1.69 -8.40
N THR A 109 -3.22 0.67 -9.08
CA THR A 109 -2.41 -0.42 -9.61
C THR A 109 -2.65 -0.57 -11.10
N SER A 110 -1.59 -0.63 -11.90
CA SER A 110 -1.67 -0.94 -13.32
C SER A 110 -0.36 -1.50 -13.86
N ASN A 111 -0.42 -2.62 -14.59
CA ASN A 111 0.71 -3.19 -15.33
C ASN A 111 2.03 -3.27 -14.53
N GLY A 112 2.01 -3.84 -13.32
CA GLY A 112 3.20 -3.98 -12.48
C GLY A 112 3.68 -2.68 -11.82
N ARG A 113 2.83 -1.63 -11.81
CA ARG A 113 3.08 -0.36 -11.14
C ARG A 113 2.08 -0.15 -10.02
N ILE A 114 2.55 0.47 -8.97
CA ILE A 114 1.73 0.89 -7.84
C ILE A 114 2.03 2.35 -7.60
N ASP A 115 1.04 3.20 -7.84
CA ASP A 115 1.12 4.62 -7.59
C ASP A 115 0.29 4.92 -6.33
N LEU A 116 0.83 5.71 -5.44
CA LEU A 116 0.16 6.05 -4.21
C LEU A 116 0.38 7.52 -3.85
N VAL A 117 -0.70 8.19 -3.50
CA VAL A 117 -0.65 9.50 -2.84
C VAL A 117 -1.26 9.37 -1.46
N LEU A 118 -0.47 9.68 -0.44
CA LEU A 118 -0.90 9.74 0.95
C LEU A 118 -0.83 11.18 1.44
N GLN A 119 -1.91 11.66 2.03
CA GLN A 119 -2.01 13.04 2.49
C GLN A 119 -2.36 13.09 3.98
N THR A 120 -1.56 13.84 4.72
CA THR A 120 -1.81 14.19 6.11
C THR A 120 -2.11 15.68 6.24
N ASN A 121 -2.26 16.19 7.46
CA ASN A 121 -2.45 17.63 7.69
C ASN A 121 -1.22 18.48 7.33
N GLN A 122 0.00 17.89 7.37
CA GLN A 122 1.27 18.61 7.20
C GLN A 122 2.07 18.13 6.00
N TYR A 123 1.84 16.91 5.53
CA TYR A 123 2.66 16.24 4.53
C TYR A 123 1.84 15.64 3.40
N ILE A 124 2.43 15.61 2.21
CA ILE A 124 1.94 14.88 1.05
C ILE A 124 3.05 13.94 0.59
N TYR A 125 2.76 12.65 0.53
CA TYR A 125 3.68 11.63 0.05
C TYR A 125 3.22 11.12 -1.30
N ILE A 126 4.05 11.28 -2.31
CA ILE A 126 3.83 10.74 -3.65
C ILE A 126 4.82 9.59 -3.82
N MET A 127 4.30 8.38 -3.89
CA MET A 127 5.09 7.16 -3.90
C MET A 127 4.85 6.37 -5.18
N GLU A 128 5.92 5.96 -5.81
CA GLU A 128 5.91 5.01 -6.92
C GLU A 128 6.66 3.75 -6.50
N PHE A 129 6.02 2.60 -6.67
CA PHE A 129 6.59 1.32 -6.32
C PHE A 129 6.93 0.54 -7.60
N LYS A 130 8.14 0.03 -7.69
CA LYS A 130 8.60 -0.88 -8.74
C LYS A 130 8.80 -2.28 -8.18
N LEU A 131 8.45 -3.24 -8.99
CA LEU A 131 8.74 -4.65 -8.77
C LEU A 131 9.74 -5.03 -9.85
N ASN A 132 10.94 -5.49 -9.43
CA ASN A 132 12.04 -5.82 -10.35
C ASN A 132 12.53 -4.63 -11.22
N GLY A 133 12.62 -3.43 -10.63
CA GLY A 133 13.17 -2.22 -11.23
C GLY A 133 14.20 -1.56 -10.32
N THR A 134 14.26 -0.22 -10.34
CA THR A 134 15.06 0.55 -9.40
C THR A 134 14.25 1.65 -8.73
N ALA A 135 14.69 2.09 -7.54
CA ALA A 135 14.07 3.21 -6.84
C ALA A 135 14.25 4.53 -7.63
N GLU A 136 15.37 4.67 -8.34
CA GLU A 136 15.67 5.80 -9.20
C GLU A 136 14.73 5.87 -10.41
N GLU A 137 14.38 4.72 -11.02
CA GLU A 137 13.39 4.65 -12.08
C GLU A 137 12.00 5.03 -11.58
N ALA A 138 11.63 4.60 -10.38
CA ALA A 138 10.37 4.98 -9.75
C ALA A 138 10.34 6.50 -9.51
N LEU A 139 11.39 7.06 -8.94
CA LEU A 139 11.48 8.50 -8.65
C LEU A 139 11.44 9.32 -9.95
N ARG A 140 12.19 8.90 -10.99
CA ARG A 140 12.16 9.54 -12.30
C ARG A 140 10.75 9.54 -12.92
N GLN A 141 10.00 8.46 -12.76
CA GLN A 141 8.63 8.40 -13.25
C GLN A 141 7.71 9.41 -12.57
N ILE A 142 7.84 9.62 -11.24
CA ILE A 142 7.10 10.67 -10.52
C ILE A 142 7.35 12.04 -11.16
N GLU A 143 8.62 12.33 -11.52
CA GLU A 143 9.00 13.60 -12.15
C GLU A 143 8.47 13.72 -13.58
N GLU A 144 8.73 12.73 -14.43
CA GLU A 144 8.32 12.74 -15.85
C GLU A 144 6.81 12.80 -16.03
N LYS A 145 6.04 12.18 -15.15
CA LYS A 145 4.57 12.21 -15.16
C LYS A 145 3.97 13.42 -14.48
N GLY A 146 4.79 14.21 -13.78
CA GLY A 146 4.35 15.40 -13.09
C GLY A 146 3.35 15.14 -11.97
N TYR A 147 3.47 14.02 -11.26
CA TYR A 147 2.52 13.63 -10.20
C TYR A 147 2.44 14.64 -9.05
N ALA A 148 3.49 15.45 -8.86
CA ALA A 148 3.51 16.51 -7.86
C ALA A 148 2.84 17.83 -8.33
N LEU A 149 2.55 17.99 -9.62
CA LEU A 149 1.98 19.25 -10.15
C LEU A 149 0.66 19.65 -9.49
N PRO A 150 -0.29 18.74 -9.20
CA PRO A 150 -1.53 19.10 -8.51
C PRO A 150 -1.32 19.74 -7.14
N PHE A 151 -0.17 19.49 -6.52
CA PHE A 151 0.18 19.97 -5.17
C PHE A 151 1.13 21.18 -5.18
N SER A 152 1.46 21.76 -6.33
CA SER A 152 2.42 22.86 -6.44
C SER A 152 1.99 24.14 -5.71
N GLY A 153 0.71 24.33 -5.45
CA GLY A 153 0.15 25.44 -4.66
C GLY A 153 -0.21 25.08 -3.23
N ASP A 154 0.11 23.86 -2.78
CA ASP A 154 -0.18 23.40 -1.42
C ASP A 154 0.89 23.91 -0.44
N ASN A 155 0.50 24.29 0.77
CA ASN A 155 1.44 24.75 1.80
C ASN A 155 2.09 23.59 2.57
N ARG A 156 1.65 22.35 2.35
CA ARG A 156 2.22 21.17 2.99
C ARG A 156 3.53 20.78 2.33
N GLU A 157 4.38 20.11 3.09
CA GLU A 157 5.62 19.56 2.56
C GLU A 157 5.33 18.35 1.68
N VAL A 158 5.90 18.32 0.46
CA VAL A 158 5.69 17.25 -0.52
C VAL A 158 6.91 16.37 -0.61
N PHE A 159 6.75 15.09 -0.27
CA PHE A 159 7.78 14.06 -0.44
C PHE A 159 7.50 13.24 -1.71
N LYS A 160 8.53 13.08 -2.54
CA LYS A 160 8.54 12.21 -3.72
C LYS A 160 9.41 11.00 -3.39
N ILE A 161 8.86 9.82 -3.44
CA ILE A 161 9.50 8.60 -2.94
C ILE A 161 9.41 7.49 -3.99
N GLY A 162 10.56 7.11 -4.53
CA GLY A 162 10.70 5.92 -5.36
C GLY A 162 11.05 4.72 -4.48
N VAL A 163 10.32 3.63 -4.64
CA VAL A 163 10.53 2.38 -3.90
C VAL A 163 10.69 1.22 -4.85
N ASN A 164 11.70 0.39 -4.63
CA ASN A 164 11.85 -0.88 -5.35
C ASN A 164 11.74 -2.06 -4.39
N PHE A 165 10.95 -3.06 -4.80
CA PHE A 165 10.97 -4.38 -4.19
C PHE A 165 11.76 -5.33 -5.09
N SER A 166 12.87 -5.86 -4.57
CA SER A 166 13.62 -6.92 -5.23
C SER A 166 13.46 -8.23 -4.47
N SER A 167 13.38 -9.32 -5.20
CA SER A 167 13.40 -10.68 -4.64
C SER A 167 14.81 -11.18 -4.34
N GLU A 168 15.84 -10.36 -4.63
CA GLU A 168 17.23 -10.68 -4.32
C GLU A 168 17.55 -10.26 -2.88
N THR A 169 17.71 -11.22 -2.02
CA THR A 169 18.39 -11.16 -0.73
C THR A 169 19.70 -11.90 -0.81
#